data_025718887415516f8e610379c7c1ab86
#
_entry.id   025718887415516f8e610379c7c1ab86
#
_cell.length_a   1.000
_cell.length_b   1.000
_cell.length_c   1.000
_cell.angle_alpha   90.00
_cell.angle_beta   90.00
_cell.angle_gamma   90.00
#
_symmetry.space_group_name_H-M   'P 1'
#
loop_
_entity.id
_entity.type
_entity.pdbx_description
1 polymer ?
#
loop_
_entity_poly.entity_id
_entity_poly.type
_entity_poly.pdbx_seq_one_letter_code
_entity_poly.pdbx_strand_id
1 'polypeptide(L)'
;LLEDDLASFLQVGDLVGACARVIGHGVGLTPAGDDIAAGILAVDSILGVHHRVMREGIVSTAATHEISRAFLRWAAVGQSIETLHTFLQACAFGQEVAARASRARLTEHGYSSGLDLAYGALMALKYLPNALDAAHFSDLRSTPKGQAQMMR
;
A
#
# COMPACT_ATOMS: atom_id res chain seq x y z
N LEU A 1 3.06 0.72 20.87
CA LEU A 1 1.97 0.07 20.11
C LEU A 1 2.40 -0.20 18.67
N LEU A 2 1.64 -1.02 17.91
CA LEU A 2 2.01 -1.37 16.52
C LEU A 2 2.17 -0.14 15.62
N GLU A 3 1.30 0.84 15.77
CA GLU A 3 1.39 2.10 15.00
C GLU A 3 2.70 2.84 15.26
N ASP A 4 3.12 2.95 16.52
CA ASP A 4 4.35 3.65 16.91
C ASP A 4 5.58 2.90 16.37
N ASP A 5 5.56 1.57 16.42
CA ASP A 5 6.63 0.74 15.87
C ASP A 5 6.74 0.92 14.36
N LEU A 6 5.62 0.80 13.63
CA LEU A 6 5.61 1.00 12.17
C LEU A 6 6.02 2.41 11.79
N ALA A 7 5.50 3.42 12.49
CA ALA A 7 5.85 4.82 12.26
C ALA A 7 7.36 5.04 12.40
N SER A 8 7.98 4.48 13.44
CA SER A 8 9.42 4.64 13.68
C SER A 8 10.27 4.05 12.56
N PHE A 9 9.94 2.85 12.06
CA PHE A 9 10.65 2.24 10.93
C PHE A 9 10.44 3.03 9.64
N LEU A 10 9.19 3.39 9.33
CA LEU A 10 8.85 4.07 8.07
C LEU A 10 9.43 5.49 7.99
N GLN A 11 9.46 6.23 9.12
CA GLN A 11 10.03 7.58 9.18
C GLN A 11 11.52 7.64 8.84
N VAL A 12 12.28 6.59 9.20
CA VAL A 12 13.71 6.51 8.87
C VAL A 12 13.98 5.77 7.55
N GLY A 13 12.92 5.39 6.83
CA GLY A 13 13.03 4.67 5.55
C GLY A 13 13.43 3.21 5.70
N ASP A 14 13.25 2.61 6.87
CA ASP A 14 13.51 1.17 7.08
C ASP A 14 12.30 0.31 6.67
N LEU A 15 12.13 0.15 5.37
CA LEU A 15 11.07 -0.68 4.79
C LEU A 15 11.19 -2.14 5.22
N VAL A 16 12.42 -2.64 5.34
CA VAL A 16 12.67 -4.04 5.76
C VAL A 16 12.21 -4.26 7.18
N GLY A 17 12.59 -3.38 8.11
CA GLY A 17 12.18 -3.42 9.51
C GLY A 17 10.66 -3.30 9.66
N ALA A 18 10.03 -2.36 8.95
CA ALA A 18 8.58 -2.18 8.97
C ALA A 18 7.84 -3.46 8.53
N CYS A 19 8.24 -4.06 7.41
CA CYS A 19 7.61 -5.29 6.91
C CYS A 19 7.90 -6.49 7.83
N ALA A 20 9.13 -6.65 8.31
CA ALA A 20 9.49 -7.73 9.24
C ALA A 20 8.71 -7.67 10.56
N ARG A 21 8.29 -6.46 10.97
CA ARG A 21 7.50 -6.26 12.21
C ARG A 21 6.11 -6.87 12.13
N VAL A 22 5.55 -6.99 10.93
CA VAL A 22 4.14 -7.41 10.74
C VAL A 22 3.98 -8.72 9.99
N ILE A 23 4.84 -9.05 9.03
CA ILE A 23 4.71 -10.26 8.21
C ILE A 23 4.62 -11.52 9.08
N GLY A 24 3.66 -12.38 8.75
CA GLY A 24 3.38 -13.62 9.44
C GLY A 24 2.56 -13.49 10.72
N HIS A 25 2.23 -12.25 11.16
CA HIS A 25 1.43 -12.03 12.36
C HIS A 25 -0.06 -12.02 12.05
N GLY A 26 -0.79 -12.89 12.71
CA GLY A 26 -2.23 -13.05 12.56
C GLY A 26 -2.62 -14.50 12.29
N VAL A 27 -3.91 -14.72 12.04
CA VAL A 27 -4.48 -16.04 11.76
C VAL A 27 -4.95 -16.15 10.33
N GLY A 28 -5.03 -17.37 9.80
CA GLY A 28 -5.57 -17.65 8.47
C GLY A 28 -4.52 -17.66 7.37
N LEU A 29 -4.98 -17.77 6.12
CA LEU A 29 -4.13 -17.89 4.93
C LEU A 29 -3.55 -16.54 4.48
N THR A 30 -4.19 -15.44 4.87
CA THR A 30 -3.71 -14.06 4.73
C THR A 30 -3.73 -13.41 6.10
N PRO A 31 -2.69 -13.64 6.93
CA PRO A 31 -2.60 -12.98 8.23
C PRO A 31 -2.70 -11.46 8.12
N ALA A 32 -3.32 -10.81 9.09
CA ALA A 32 -3.51 -9.35 9.09
C ALA A 32 -2.20 -8.57 8.87
N GLY A 33 -1.10 -9.08 9.44
CA GLY A 33 0.22 -8.48 9.26
C GLY A 33 0.73 -8.52 7.82
N ASP A 34 0.37 -9.56 7.07
CA ASP A 34 0.73 -9.67 5.65
C ASP A 34 -0.06 -8.68 4.80
N ASP A 35 -1.34 -8.49 5.11
CA ASP A 35 -2.20 -7.50 4.45
C ASP A 35 -1.68 -6.08 4.73
N ILE A 36 -1.26 -5.79 5.96
CA ILE A 36 -0.59 -4.53 6.33
C ILE A 36 0.70 -4.34 5.51
N ALA A 37 1.57 -5.36 5.46
CA ALA A 37 2.79 -5.31 4.68
C ALA A 37 2.52 -5.12 3.19
N ALA A 38 1.49 -5.78 2.63
CA ALA A 38 1.08 -5.59 1.25
C ALA A 38 0.67 -4.13 0.97
N GLY A 39 -0.07 -3.50 1.88
CA GLY A 39 -0.40 -2.07 1.78
C GLY A 39 0.83 -1.17 1.76
N ILE A 40 1.78 -1.42 2.65
CA ILE A 40 3.06 -0.68 2.71
C ILE A 40 3.84 -0.85 1.40
N LEU A 41 4.03 -2.08 0.94
CA LEU A 41 4.78 -2.39 -0.29
C LEU A 41 4.14 -1.80 -1.54
N ALA A 42 2.81 -1.84 -1.64
CA ALA A 42 2.08 -1.26 -2.77
C ALA A 42 2.32 0.25 -2.88
N VAL A 43 2.20 0.97 -1.77
CA VAL A 43 2.45 2.42 -1.74
C VAL A 43 3.91 2.73 -2.02
N ASP A 44 4.85 2.02 -1.39
CA ASP A 44 6.28 2.20 -1.65
C ASP A 44 6.62 2.00 -3.13
N SER A 45 6.02 0.99 -3.76
CA SER A 45 6.22 0.71 -5.18
C SER A 45 5.62 1.79 -6.08
N ILE A 46 4.39 2.24 -5.79
CA ILE A 46 3.70 3.29 -6.57
C ILE A 46 4.47 4.61 -6.50
N LEU A 47 4.98 4.96 -5.33
CA LEU A 47 5.73 6.20 -5.10
C LEU A 47 7.21 6.09 -5.50
N GLY A 48 7.71 4.88 -5.72
CA GLY A 48 9.11 4.64 -6.10
C GLY A 48 10.13 5.05 -5.03
N VAL A 49 9.77 4.95 -3.74
CA VAL A 49 10.63 5.37 -2.62
C VAL A 49 11.86 4.47 -2.54
N HIS A 50 11.67 3.15 -2.56
CA HIS A 50 12.76 2.18 -2.56
C HIS A 50 12.86 1.43 -3.88
N HIS A 51 14.03 0.84 -4.14
CA HIS A 51 14.25 0.05 -5.35
C HIS A 51 13.46 -1.26 -5.32
N ARG A 52 12.99 -1.68 -6.48
CA ARG A 52 12.26 -2.95 -6.67
C ARG A 52 12.97 -4.16 -6.04
N VAL A 53 14.30 -4.25 -6.17
CA VAL A 53 15.10 -5.35 -5.63
C VAL A 53 14.94 -5.48 -4.11
N MET A 54 14.85 -4.36 -3.39
CA MET A 54 14.60 -4.38 -1.94
C MET A 54 13.24 -4.98 -1.62
N ARG A 55 12.18 -4.57 -2.30
CA ARG A 55 10.82 -5.12 -2.11
C ARG A 55 10.75 -6.61 -2.44
N GLU A 56 11.37 -7.03 -3.54
CA GLU A 56 11.47 -8.45 -3.92
C GLU A 56 12.25 -9.26 -2.88
N GLY A 57 13.30 -8.69 -2.29
CA GLY A 57 14.06 -9.28 -1.19
C GLY A 57 13.20 -9.52 0.05
N ILE A 58 12.39 -8.53 0.45
CA ILE A 58 11.45 -8.66 1.57
C ILE A 58 10.48 -9.82 1.32
N VAL A 59 9.89 -9.88 0.13
CA VAL A 59 8.93 -10.93 -0.22
C VAL A 59 9.56 -12.32 -0.27
N SER A 60 10.79 -12.43 -0.77
CA SER A 60 11.50 -13.71 -0.89
C SER A 60 11.83 -14.32 0.48
N THR A 61 12.09 -13.48 1.47
CA THR A 61 12.43 -13.90 2.86
C THR A 61 11.22 -13.91 3.79
N ALA A 62 10.04 -13.52 3.32
CA ALA A 62 8.83 -13.46 4.12
C ALA A 62 8.45 -14.83 4.71
N ALA A 63 8.36 -14.92 6.05
CA ALA A 63 7.92 -16.11 6.75
C ALA A 63 6.41 -16.16 6.82
N THR A 64 5.76 -16.51 5.70
CA THR A 64 4.31 -16.57 5.58
C THR A 64 3.84 -17.65 4.62
N HIS A 65 2.52 -17.84 4.54
CA HIS A 65 1.86 -18.77 3.62
C HIS A 65 2.10 -18.40 2.16
N GLU A 66 2.06 -19.40 1.30
CA GLU A 66 2.32 -19.20 -0.14
C GLU A 66 1.28 -18.31 -0.83
N ILE A 67 0.02 -18.41 -0.40
CA ILE A 67 -1.06 -17.53 -0.87
C ILE A 67 -0.76 -16.08 -0.50
N SER A 68 -0.45 -15.82 0.76
CA SER A 68 -0.10 -14.48 1.23
C SER A 68 1.14 -13.94 0.54
N ARG A 69 2.16 -14.77 0.34
CA ARG A 69 3.37 -14.42 -0.40
C ARG A 69 3.07 -14.01 -1.85
N ALA A 70 2.08 -14.64 -2.50
CA ALA A 70 1.64 -14.22 -3.84
C ALA A 70 1.08 -12.79 -3.83
N PHE A 71 0.25 -12.44 -2.85
CA PHE A 71 -0.25 -11.06 -2.71
C PHE A 71 0.88 -10.07 -2.44
N LEU A 72 1.85 -10.42 -1.59
CA LEU A 72 3.03 -9.58 -1.34
C LEU A 72 3.87 -9.36 -2.62
N ARG A 73 3.99 -10.37 -3.49
CA ARG A 73 4.67 -10.21 -4.80
C ARG A 73 3.98 -9.18 -5.68
N TRP A 74 2.65 -9.21 -5.77
CA TRP A 74 1.89 -8.22 -6.53
C TRP A 74 2.05 -6.81 -5.92
N ALA A 75 1.96 -6.70 -4.60
CA ALA A 75 2.15 -5.43 -3.90
C ALA A 75 3.56 -4.85 -4.13
N ALA A 76 4.60 -5.69 -4.16
CA ALA A 76 5.98 -5.27 -4.42
C ALA A 76 6.20 -4.64 -5.81
N VAL A 77 5.27 -4.84 -6.74
CA VAL A 77 5.26 -4.19 -8.05
C VAL A 77 4.13 -3.16 -8.21
N GLY A 78 3.55 -2.72 -7.11
CA GLY A 78 2.52 -1.67 -7.07
C GLY A 78 1.13 -2.15 -7.47
N GLN A 79 0.89 -3.45 -7.52
CA GLN A 79 -0.42 -4.02 -7.84
C GLN A 79 -1.16 -4.45 -6.58
N SER A 80 -2.45 -4.18 -6.54
CA SER A 80 -3.34 -4.55 -5.44
C SER A 80 -4.78 -4.62 -5.93
N ILE A 81 -5.73 -4.83 -5.03
CA ILE A 81 -7.15 -4.80 -5.37
C ILE A 81 -7.55 -3.41 -5.87
N GLU A 82 -8.45 -3.37 -6.86
CA GLU A 82 -8.92 -2.12 -7.47
C GLU A 82 -9.46 -1.12 -6.44
N THR A 83 -10.13 -1.62 -5.42
CA THR A 83 -10.71 -0.79 -4.35
C THR A 83 -9.64 -0.01 -3.57
N LEU A 84 -8.45 -0.60 -3.34
CA LEU A 84 -7.34 0.11 -2.72
C LEU A 84 -6.85 1.24 -3.64
N HIS A 85 -6.65 0.97 -4.93
CA HIS A 85 -6.22 1.99 -5.88
C HIS A 85 -7.22 3.15 -5.96
N THR A 86 -8.51 2.85 -6.02
CA THR A 86 -9.58 3.87 -6.01
C THR A 86 -9.54 4.71 -4.73
N PHE A 87 -9.33 4.07 -3.58
CA PHE A 87 -9.20 4.75 -2.30
C PHE A 87 -7.98 5.67 -2.26
N LEU A 88 -6.81 5.19 -2.68
CA LEU A 88 -5.58 5.98 -2.70
C LEU A 88 -5.68 7.17 -3.66
N GLN A 89 -6.28 6.98 -4.84
CA GLN A 89 -6.53 8.06 -5.79
C GLN A 89 -7.45 9.12 -5.18
N ALA A 90 -8.56 8.70 -4.57
CA ALA A 90 -9.50 9.63 -3.94
C ALA A 90 -8.83 10.44 -2.83
N CYS A 91 -7.97 9.81 -2.01
CA CYS A 91 -7.17 10.51 -1.00
C CYS A 91 -6.19 11.49 -1.63
N ALA A 92 -5.47 11.09 -2.68
CA ALA A 92 -4.49 11.93 -3.36
C ALA A 92 -5.11 13.19 -3.99
N PHE A 93 -6.31 13.07 -4.52
CA PHE A 93 -7.04 14.19 -5.14
C PHE A 93 -7.95 14.96 -4.17
N GLY A 94 -7.96 14.66 -2.88
CA GLY A 94 -8.80 15.31 -1.88
C GLY A 94 -10.31 15.10 -2.10
N GLN A 95 -10.67 13.97 -2.72
CA GLN A 95 -12.06 13.61 -3.02
C GLN A 95 -12.69 12.89 -1.83
N GLU A 96 -13.06 13.62 -0.80
CA GLU A 96 -13.50 13.07 0.48
C GLU A 96 -14.66 12.08 0.35
N VAL A 97 -15.69 12.39 -0.44
CA VAL A 97 -16.84 11.51 -0.64
C VAL A 97 -16.44 10.19 -1.29
N ALA A 98 -15.60 10.25 -2.34
CA ALA A 98 -15.10 9.07 -3.02
C ALA A 98 -14.17 8.24 -2.11
N ALA A 99 -13.33 8.90 -1.29
CA ALA A 99 -12.47 8.23 -0.33
C ALA A 99 -13.29 7.48 0.74
N ARG A 100 -14.34 8.10 1.27
CA ARG A 100 -15.25 7.46 2.23
C ARG A 100 -15.98 6.26 1.61
N ALA A 101 -16.48 6.39 0.38
CA ALA A 101 -17.17 5.32 -0.33
C ALA A 101 -16.22 4.14 -0.63
N SER A 102 -15.00 4.42 -1.10
CA SER A 102 -13.99 3.38 -1.36
C SER A 102 -13.54 2.68 -0.08
N ARG A 103 -13.38 3.43 1.03
CA ARG A 103 -13.09 2.84 2.34
C ARG A 103 -14.19 1.88 2.79
N ALA A 104 -15.47 2.25 2.61
CA ALA A 104 -16.58 1.36 2.94
C ALA A 104 -16.51 0.06 2.13
N ARG A 105 -16.20 0.13 0.83
CA ARG A 105 -16.02 -1.05 -0.02
C ARG A 105 -14.82 -1.92 0.39
N LEU A 106 -13.76 -1.34 0.97
CA LEU A 106 -12.64 -2.11 1.49
C LEU A 106 -13.06 -3.05 2.64
N THR A 107 -14.09 -2.68 3.43
CA THR A 107 -14.62 -3.56 4.49
C THR A 107 -15.30 -4.81 3.96
N GLU A 108 -15.64 -4.87 2.67
CA GLU A 108 -16.26 -6.01 2.01
C GLU A 108 -15.25 -7.07 1.55
N HIS A 109 -13.93 -6.76 1.61
CA HIS A 109 -12.86 -7.66 1.21
C HIS A 109 -12.34 -8.48 2.39
N GLY A 110 -12.84 -9.70 2.53
CA GLY A 110 -12.48 -10.59 3.62
C GLY A 110 -12.96 -10.06 4.97
N TYR A 111 -12.60 -10.75 6.05
CA TYR A 111 -13.03 -10.35 7.41
C TYR A 111 -12.41 -9.03 7.86
N SER A 112 -11.09 -8.86 7.67
CA SER A 112 -10.35 -7.62 7.99
C SER A 112 -9.35 -7.22 6.89
N SER A 113 -9.07 -8.11 5.94
CA SER A 113 -7.97 -7.96 4.96
C SER A 113 -8.00 -6.63 4.21
N GLY A 114 -9.17 -6.16 3.78
CA GLY A 114 -9.27 -4.86 3.08
C GLY A 114 -8.91 -3.67 3.97
N LEU A 115 -9.27 -3.72 5.27
CA LEU A 115 -8.92 -2.67 6.22
C LEU A 115 -7.45 -2.72 6.63
N ASP A 116 -6.91 -3.92 6.83
CA ASP A 116 -5.49 -4.12 7.17
C ASP A 116 -4.59 -3.65 6.02
N LEU A 117 -4.97 -3.96 4.78
CA LEU A 117 -4.33 -3.46 3.57
C LEU A 117 -4.36 -1.93 3.49
N ALA A 118 -5.53 -1.33 3.72
CA ALA A 118 -5.69 0.12 3.73
C ALA A 118 -4.89 0.78 4.87
N TYR A 119 -4.86 0.16 6.04
CA TYR A 119 -4.06 0.64 7.17
C TYR A 119 -2.57 0.69 6.82
N GLY A 120 -2.01 -0.39 6.27
CA GLY A 120 -0.62 -0.42 5.82
C GLY A 120 -0.31 0.64 4.78
N ALA A 121 -1.20 0.82 3.81
CA ALA A 121 -1.07 1.84 2.78
C ALA A 121 -1.08 3.27 3.36
N LEU A 122 -1.97 3.57 4.30
CA LEU A 122 -2.03 4.87 4.98
C LEU A 122 -0.80 5.14 5.85
N MET A 123 -0.29 4.12 6.55
CA MET A 123 0.96 4.23 7.31
C MET A 123 2.14 4.57 6.40
N ALA A 124 2.25 3.93 5.25
CA ALA A 124 3.28 4.23 4.26
C ALA A 124 3.14 5.66 3.71
N LEU A 125 1.93 6.08 3.33
CA LEU A 125 1.68 7.45 2.85
C LEU A 125 2.04 8.52 3.89
N LYS A 126 1.78 8.24 5.17
CA LYS A 126 1.99 9.20 6.25
C LYS A 126 3.45 9.31 6.66
N TYR A 127 4.20 8.22 6.62
CA TYR A 127 5.49 8.15 7.31
C TYR A 127 6.69 7.85 6.40
N LEU A 128 6.52 7.32 5.18
CA LEU A 128 7.67 7.10 4.30
C LEU A 128 8.31 8.45 3.91
N PRO A 129 9.64 8.58 4.01
CA PRO A 129 10.35 9.75 3.53
C PRO A 129 10.07 9.97 2.04
N ASN A 130 9.84 11.22 1.66
CA ASN A 130 9.51 11.63 0.29
C ASN A 130 8.18 11.08 -0.28
N ALA A 131 7.43 10.29 0.48
CA ALA A 131 6.07 9.88 0.07
C ALA A 131 5.14 11.08 -0.16
N LEU A 132 5.42 12.18 0.53
CA LEU A 132 4.69 13.45 0.44
C LEU A 132 5.44 14.52 -0.35
N ASP A 133 6.52 14.17 -1.05
CA ASP A 133 7.19 15.17 -1.89
C ASP A 133 6.22 15.64 -2.98
N ALA A 134 5.86 16.94 -2.89
CA ALA A 134 4.79 17.55 -3.69
C ALA A 134 4.96 17.37 -5.22
N ALA A 135 6.18 17.11 -5.67
CA ALA A 135 6.48 16.82 -7.06
C ALA A 135 5.88 15.50 -7.54
N HIS A 136 5.94 14.42 -6.74
CA HIS A 136 5.34 13.13 -7.11
C HIS A 136 3.82 13.16 -7.09
N PHE A 137 3.22 13.90 -6.13
CA PHE A 137 1.79 14.10 -6.10
C PHE A 137 1.29 15.05 -7.22
N SER A 138 2.13 15.99 -7.68
CA SER A 138 1.77 16.85 -8.82
C SER A 138 1.72 16.07 -10.14
N ASP A 139 2.59 15.07 -10.32
CA ASP A 139 2.56 14.22 -11.51
C ASP A 139 1.32 13.31 -11.55
N LEU A 140 0.85 12.82 -10.41
CA LEU A 140 -0.42 12.10 -10.32
C LEU A 140 -1.63 13.00 -10.61
N ARG A 141 -1.52 14.31 -10.35
CA ARG A 141 -2.55 15.31 -10.68
C ARG A 141 -2.51 15.77 -12.14
N SER A 142 -1.36 15.64 -12.78
CA SER A 142 -1.12 16.09 -14.14
C SER A 142 -1.38 15.05 -15.23
N THR A 143 -1.99 13.91 -14.91
CA THR A 143 -2.47 12.97 -15.94
C THR A 143 -3.45 13.72 -16.84
N PRO A 144 -3.15 13.88 -18.15
CA PRO A 144 -3.91 14.80 -18.99
C PRO A 144 -5.35 14.33 -19.16
N LYS A 145 -6.29 15.25 -18.96
CA LYS A 145 -7.68 15.13 -19.43
C LYS A 145 -7.77 15.02 -20.98
N GLY A 146 -6.70 14.56 -21.64
CA GLY A 146 -6.50 14.66 -23.08
C GLY A 146 -6.63 13.38 -23.90
N GLN A 147 -6.87 12.22 -23.31
CA GLN A 147 -6.99 10.99 -24.12
C GLN A 147 -8.41 10.49 -24.37
N ALA A 148 -9.43 11.21 -23.92
CA ALA A 148 -10.84 10.85 -24.20
C ALA A 148 -11.35 11.34 -25.56
N GLN A 149 -10.54 12.00 -26.40
CA GLN A 149 -10.97 12.62 -27.66
C GLN A 149 -10.42 11.98 -28.93
N MET A 150 -9.76 10.83 -28.85
CA MET A 150 -9.21 10.16 -30.04
C MET A 150 -9.79 8.77 -30.32
N MET A 151 -11.04 8.51 -29.90
CA MET A 151 -11.84 7.37 -30.34
C MET A 151 -13.24 7.84 -30.75
N ARG A 152 -13.32 8.57 -31.83
CA ARG A 152 -14.54 8.73 -32.64
C ARG A 152 -14.18 8.51 -34.10
#